data_ff042d95cdbb05fac6b6966ed9c6fa2c
#
_entry.id   ff042d95cdbb05fac6b6966ed9c6fa2c
#
_cell.length_a   1.000
_cell.length_b   1.000
_cell.length_c   1.000
_cell.angle_alpha   90.00
_cell.angle_beta   90.00
_cell.angle_gamma   90.00
#
_symmetry.space_group_name_H-M   'P 1'
#
loop_
_entity.id
_entity.type
_entity.pdbx_description
1 polymer ?
#
loop_
_entity_poly.entity_id
_entity_poly.type
_entity_poly.pdbx_seq_one_letter_code
_entity_poly.pdbx_strand_id
1 'polypeptide(L)'
;MLIKVFFNFLSKFHYDSIFEYSKKIDFEIMIDVGSHQGEFISRFLKHKKIKKFFCFEPNKKLFKKLVNRYKSNKRISLFDYALGEKSSKKKLYISNLTYNSTMSSFNKKSNYLKFKNIILKDKNQSTININQKSFDEVLKKKDIKNSFLKIDVEGYELNVLQGAKKNIKYAKYILIEHQFSNQYQNSFSKIKKLLKDNNFVKIKSFYFPSFHYRDILFFNNRYNKSNY
;
A
#
# COMPACT_ATOMS: atom_id res chain seq x y z
N MET A 1 16.18 -13.03 16.19
CA MET A 1 16.87 -11.77 15.79
C MET A 1 17.35 -11.84 14.32
N LEU A 2 18.10 -12.84 13.92
CA LEU A 2 18.65 -13.05 12.56
C LEU A 2 17.59 -13.04 11.44
N ILE A 3 16.49 -13.77 11.60
CA ILE A 3 15.40 -13.84 10.59
C ILE A 3 14.81 -12.45 10.29
N LYS A 4 14.62 -11.61 11.31
CA LYS A 4 14.09 -10.24 11.14
C LYS A 4 15.07 -9.35 10.35
N VAL A 5 16.36 -9.46 10.64
CA VAL A 5 17.42 -8.72 9.91
C VAL A 5 17.43 -9.14 8.45
N PHE A 6 17.32 -10.44 8.19
CA PHE A 6 17.28 -10.99 6.84
C PHE A 6 16.06 -10.48 6.04
N PHE A 7 14.84 -10.55 6.60
CA PHE A 7 13.65 -10.02 5.93
C PHE A 7 13.71 -8.51 5.70
N ASN A 8 14.26 -7.75 6.65
CA ASN A 8 14.48 -6.31 6.46
C ASN A 8 15.46 -6.02 5.31
N PHE A 9 16.49 -6.84 5.15
CA PHE A 9 17.43 -6.74 4.03
C PHE A 9 16.73 -7.04 2.70
N LEU A 10 15.95 -8.13 2.61
CA LEU A 10 15.16 -8.47 1.42
C LEU A 10 14.14 -7.37 1.06
N SER A 11 13.45 -6.80 2.05
CA SER A 11 12.51 -5.70 1.84
C SER A 11 13.22 -4.45 1.30
N LYS A 12 14.43 -4.16 1.79
CA LYS A 12 15.24 -3.06 1.28
C LYS A 12 15.55 -3.26 -0.21
N PHE A 13 16.02 -4.43 -0.58
CA PHE A 13 16.36 -4.77 -1.97
C PHE A 13 15.12 -4.69 -2.88
N HIS A 14 13.99 -5.20 -2.41
CA HIS A 14 12.73 -5.17 -3.14
C HIS A 14 12.27 -3.73 -3.40
N TYR A 15 12.24 -2.87 -2.38
CA TYR A 15 11.85 -1.47 -2.55
C TYR A 15 12.87 -0.66 -3.38
N ASP A 16 14.15 -1.01 -3.34
CA ASP A 16 15.17 -0.40 -4.19
C ASP A 16 14.90 -0.72 -5.66
N SER A 17 14.46 -1.95 -6.00
CA SER A 17 14.10 -2.33 -7.38
C SER A 17 12.90 -1.53 -7.91
N ILE A 18 11.88 -1.29 -7.09
CA ILE A 18 10.73 -0.46 -7.43
C ILE A 18 11.16 1.00 -7.62
N PHE A 19 11.99 1.51 -6.72
CA PHE A 19 12.51 2.87 -6.78
C PHE A 19 13.33 3.11 -8.04
N GLU A 20 14.25 2.20 -8.39
CA GLU A 20 15.08 2.31 -9.62
C GLU A 20 14.21 2.31 -10.88
N TYR A 21 13.17 1.47 -10.93
CA TYR A 21 12.21 1.50 -12.03
C TYR A 21 11.44 2.83 -12.07
N SER A 22 11.06 3.37 -10.92
CA SER A 22 10.30 4.62 -10.82
C SER A 22 11.01 5.82 -11.41
N LYS A 23 12.35 5.81 -11.47
CA LYS A 23 13.16 6.89 -12.11
C LYS A 23 12.93 6.98 -13.62
N LYS A 24 12.46 5.88 -14.26
CA LYS A 24 12.20 5.79 -15.71
C LYS A 24 10.81 6.23 -16.11
N ILE A 25 9.94 6.50 -15.14
CA ILE A 25 8.55 6.89 -15.35
C ILE A 25 8.31 8.28 -14.76
N ASP A 26 7.30 8.96 -15.28
CA ASP A 26 7.04 10.34 -14.91
C ASP A 26 5.78 10.47 -14.04
N PHE A 27 5.93 11.06 -12.85
CA PHE A 27 4.87 11.42 -11.91
C PHE A 27 5.38 12.46 -10.91
N GLU A 28 4.48 13.22 -10.31
CA GLU A 28 4.83 14.32 -9.40
C GLU A 28 4.25 14.17 -8.00
N ILE A 29 3.30 13.28 -7.82
CA ILE A 29 2.61 13.05 -6.55
C ILE A 29 2.78 11.58 -6.18
N MET A 30 3.15 11.35 -4.91
CA MET A 30 3.20 10.03 -4.31
C MET A 30 2.08 9.87 -3.30
N ILE A 31 1.29 8.80 -3.43
CA ILE A 31 0.25 8.44 -2.46
C ILE A 31 0.61 7.06 -1.92
N ASP A 32 0.86 6.97 -0.61
CA ASP A 32 1.28 5.74 0.07
C ASP A 32 0.19 5.33 1.07
N VAL A 33 -0.59 4.33 0.70
CA VAL A 33 -1.67 3.78 1.53
C VAL A 33 -1.14 2.53 2.23
N GLY A 34 -1.00 2.62 3.56
CA GLY A 34 -0.27 1.66 4.39
C GLY A 34 1.21 2.04 4.50
N SER A 35 1.47 3.25 5.03
CA SER A 35 2.84 3.82 5.04
C SER A 35 3.76 3.18 6.07
N HIS A 36 3.21 2.40 7.02
CA HIS A 36 3.95 1.69 8.06
C HIS A 36 4.93 2.61 8.82
N GLN A 37 6.23 2.32 8.83
CA GLN A 37 7.26 3.18 9.45
C GLN A 37 7.92 4.14 8.45
N GLY A 38 7.39 4.23 7.21
CA GLY A 38 7.87 5.12 6.16
C GLY A 38 9.07 4.57 5.38
N GLU A 39 9.23 3.25 5.30
CA GLU A 39 10.31 2.61 4.58
C GLU A 39 10.27 2.95 3.09
N PHE A 40 9.06 2.88 2.51
CA PHE A 40 8.84 3.22 1.11
C PHE A 40 9.05 4.72 0.87
N ILE A 41 8.44 5.58 1.70
CA ILE A 41 8.58 7.04 1.61
C ILE A 41 10.04 7.46 1.66
N SER A 42 10.83 6.88 2.57
CA SER A 42 12.24 7.26 2.76
C SER A 42 13.09 7.11 1.50
N ARG A 43 12.75 6.15 0.63
CA ARG A 43 13.42 5.96 -0.66
C ARG A 43 12.94 6.97 -1.68
N PHE A 44 11.64 7.15 -1.78
CA PHE A 44 11.03 8.02 -2.77
C PHE A 44 11.26 9.52 -2.50
N LEU A 45 11.63 9.90 -1.28
CA LEU A 45 12.08 11.27 -0.96
C LEU A 45 13.35 11.67 -1.74
N LYS A 46 14.16 10.72 -2.18
CA LYS A 46 15.32 10.96 -3.05
C LYS A 46 14.93 11.31 -4.48
N HIS A 47 13.68 11.07 -4.87
CA HIS A 47 13.16 11.39 -6.20
C HIS A 47 12.80 12.87 -6.27
N LYS A 48 13.67 13.68 -6.88
CA LYS A 48 13.53 15.16 -6.89
C LYS A 48 12.27 15.66 -7.61
N LYS A 49 11.73 14.89 -8.56
CA LYS A 49 10.51 15.26 -9.30
C LYS A 49 9.23 15.15 -8.46
N ILE A 50 9.22 14.40 -7.35
CA ILE A 50 8.04 14.26 -6.51
C ILE A 50 7.89 15.53 -5.68
N LYS A 51 6.81 16.25 -5.94
CA LYS A 51 6.48 17.52 -5.29
C LYS A 51 5.70 17.33 -3.99
N LYS A 52 4.89 16.25 -3.91
CA LYS A 52 3.97 16.02 -2.79
C LYS A 52 3.82 14.54 -2.46
N PHE A 53 3.72 14.26 -1.16
CA PHE A 53 3.47 12.93 -0.61
C PHE A 53 2.20 12.98 0.26
N PHE A 54 1.30 12.00 0.07
CA PHE A 54 0.16 11.74 0.94
C PHE A 54 0.35 10.36 1.55
N CYS A 55 0.45 10.27 2.87
CA CYS A 55 0.84 9.06 3.58
C CYS A 55 -0.21 8.69 4.62
N PHE A 56 -0.77 7.49 4.51
CA PHE A 56 -1.86 7.01 5.35
C PHE A 56 -1.40 5.84 6.20
N GLU A 57 -1.49 5.98 7.53
CA GLU A 57 -1.13 4.93 8.51
C GLU A 57 -2.07 4.98 9.71
N PRO A 58 -3.03 4.03 9.82
CA PRO A 58 -4.03 4.04 10.90
C PRO A 58 -3.51 3.57 12.26
N ASN A 59 -2.37 2.86 12.30
CA ASN A 59 -1.77 2.41 13.55
C ASN A 59 -1.09 3.59 14.26
N LYS A 60 -1.68 4.07 15.35
CA LYS A 60 -1.20 5.24 16.10
C LYS A 60 0.27 5.15 16.53
N LYS A 61 0.77 3.94 16.86
CA LYS A 61 2.18 3.76 17.25
C LYS A 61 3.11 4.00 16.05
N LEU A 62 2.74 3.50 14.87
CA LEU A 62 3.50 3.68 13.64
C LEU A 62 3.36 5.12 13.13
N PHE A 63 2.15 5.66 13.17
CA PHE A 63 1.88 7.05 12.80
C PHE A 63 2.74 8.05 13.61
N LYS A 64 2.85 7.85 14.94
CA LYS A 64 3.73 8.67 15.78
C LYS A 64 5.19 8.63 15.30
N LYS A 65 5.70 7.47 14.85
CA LYS A 65 7.04 7.37 14.28
C LYS A 65 7.16 8.14 12.96
N LEU A 66 6.13 8.07 12.08
CA LEU A 66 6.08 8.86 10.84
C LEU A 66 6.11 10.36 11.14
N VAL A 67 5.28 10.82 12.07
CA VAL A 67 5.27 12.24 12.48
C VAL A 67 6.63 12.67 12.97
N ASN A 68 7.26 11.93 13.90
CA ASN A 68 8.58 12.28 14.41
C ASN A 68 9.65 12.37 13.31
N ARG A 69 9.56 11.51 12.29
CA ARG A 69 10.53 11.46 11.20
C ARG A 69 10.31 12.55 10.15
N TYR A 70 9.05 12.89 9.86
CA TYR A 70 8.70 13.65 8.65
C TYR A 70 7.96 14.97 8.90
N LYS A 71 7.58 15.34 10.13
CA LYS A 71 6.80 16.56 10.45
C LYS A 71 7.40 17.86 9.89
N SER A 72 8.73 17.92 9.74
CA SER A 72 9.42 19.10 9.21
C SER A 72 9.50 19.13 7.68
N ASN A 73 9.10 18.05 6.99
CA ASN A 73 9.15 17.99 5.54
C ASN A 73 7.85 18.51 4.92
N LYS A 74 7.89 19.74 4.40
CA LYS A 74 6.72 20.41 3.82
C LYS A 74 6.08 19.69 2.61
N ARG A 75 6.78 18.73 2.00
CA ARG A 75 6.24 17.92 0.90
C ARG A 75 5.34 16.78 1.39
N ILE A 76 5.36 16.42 2.69
CA ILE A 76 4.68 15.25 3.23
C ILE A 76 3.45 15.67 4.03
N SER A 77 2.30 15.11 3.65
CA SER A 77 1.06 15.17 4.41
C SER A 77 0.80 13.79 5.04
N LEU A 78 0.68 13.73 6.36
CA LEU A 78 0.50 12.50 7.13
C LEU A 78 -0.95 12.41 7.64
N PHE A 79 -1.55 11.22 7.58
CA PHE A 79 -2.93 10.96 7.98
C PHE A 79 -3.01 9.71 8.86
N ASP A 80 -3.64 9.81 10.03
CA ASP A 80 -3.75 8.78 11.07
C ASP A 80 -5.01 7.90 10.94
N TYR A 81 -5.51 7.75 9.74
CA TYR A 81 -6.67 6.92 9.44
C TYR A 81 -6.44 6.03 8.22
N ALA A 82 -7.23 4.96 8.14
CA ALA A 82 -7.22 4.08 6.98
C ALA A 82 -8.03 4.66 5.84
N LEU A 83 -7.69 4.25 4.61
CA LEU A 83 -8.57 4.44 3.45
C LEU A 83 -9.34 3.14 3.17
N GLY A 84 -10.60 3.29 2.71
CA GLY A 84 -11.46 2.18 2.36
C GLY A 84 -12.70 2.64 1.61
N GLU A 85 -13.72 1.78 1.55
CA GLU A 85 -14.91 2.02 0.74
C GLU A 85 -15.75 3.21 1.23
N LYS A 86 -15.91 3.36 2.55
CA LYS A 86 -16.72 4.41 3.18
C LYS A 86 -16.16 4.81 4.53
N SER A 87 -16.53 6.00 5.01
CA SER A 87 -16.17 6.48 6.34
C SER A 87 -16.86 5.67 7.43
N SER A 88 -16.07 5.12 8.35
CA SER A 88 -16.55 4.27 9.46
C SER A 88 -15.47 4.02 10.50
N LYS A 89 -15.85 3.51 11.67
CA LYS A 89 -14.92 2.90 12.63
C LYS A 89 -14.66 1.44 12.25
N LYS A 90 -13.41 1.00 12.32
CA LYS A 90 -12.98 -0.35 11.97
C LYS A 90 -12.06 -0.92 13.04
N LYS A 91 -11.98 -2.25 13.10
CA LYS A 91 -10.96 -2.96 13.87
C LYS A 91 -9.73 -3.20 12.98
N LEU A 92 -8.57 -2.84 13.48
CA LEU A 92 -7.29 -3.16 12.88
C LEU A 92 -6.65 -4.29 13.70
N TYR A 93 -6.32 -5.38 13.03
CA TYR A 93 -5.63 -6.54 13.62
C TYR A 93 -4.13 -6.32 13.49
N ILE A 94 -3.42 -6.38 14.61
CA ILE A 94 -1.97 -6.17 14.68
C ILE A 94 -1.30 -7.49 15.03
N SER A 95 -0.36 -7.91 14.21
CA SER A 95 0.56 -9.01 14.52
C SER A 95 1.70 -8.47 15.38
N ASN A 96 1.92 -9.05 16.56
CA ASN A 96 2.98 -8.60 17.47
C ASN A 96 4.39 -8.95 16.96
N LEU A 97 4.52 -9.95 16.11
CA LEU A 97 5.82 -10.44 15.63
C LEU A 97 6.31 -9.76 14.36
N THR A 98 5.39 -9.44 13.45
CA THR A 98 5.74 -8.87 12.15
C THR A 98 5.50 -7.38 12.05
N TYR A 99 4.84 -6.78 13.06
CA TYR A 99 4.34 -5.39 13.04
C TYR A 99 3.37 -5.10 11.87
N ASN A 100 2.96 -6.12 11.13
CA ASN A 100 1.98 -5.99 10.07
C ASN A 100 0.59 -5.77 10.67
N SER A 101 -0.17 -4.92 10.05
CA SER A 101 -1.53 -4.59 10.48
C SER A 101 -2.48 -4.76 9.32
N THR A 102 -3.64 -5.38 9.55
CA THR A 102 -4.66 -5.58 8.51
C THR A 102 -6.06 -5.32 9.04
N MET A 103 -6.93 -4.80 8.17
CA MET A 103 -8.38 -4.74 8.40
C MET A 103 -9.12 -5.93 7.78
N SER A 104 -8.43 -6.75 7.01
CA SER A 104 -9.01 -7.94 6.40
C SER A 104 -9.14 -9.07 7.39
N SER A 105 -10.22 -9.84 7.27
CA SER A 105 -10.35 -11.10 8.00
C SER A 105 -9.37 -12.12 7.44
N PHE A 106 -8.66 -12.78 8.34
CA PHE A 106 -7.77 -13.87 7.95
C PHE A 106 -8.56 -15.08 7.46
N ASN A 107 -8.09 -15.69 6.40
CA ASN A 107 -8.61 -16.97 5.97
C ASN A 107 -8.09 -18.09 6.88
N LYS A 108 -8.89 -18.51 7.87
CA LYS A 108 -8.52 -19.56 8.84
C LYS A 108 -8.12 -20.91 8.19
N LYS A 109 -8.52 -21.17 6.94
CA LYS A 109 -8.17 -22.37 6.18
C LYS A 109 -6.81 -22.25 5.48
N SER A 110 -6.17 -21.07 5.48
CA SER A 110 -4.88 -20.86 4.81
C SER A 110 -3.77 -21.68 5.49
N ASN A 111 -3.15 -22.58 4.75
CA ASN A 111 -1.99 -23.36 5.21
C ASN A 111 -0.79 -22.44 5.50
N TYR A 112 -0.65 -21.34 4.76
CA TYR A 112 0.38 -20.33 5.02
C TYR A 112 0.21 -19.66 6.38
N LEU A 113 -1.01 -19.30 6.78
CA LEU A 113 -1.26 -18.76 8.12
C LEU A 113 -0.96 -19.75 9.22
N LYS A 114 -1.34 -21.03 9.02
CA LYS A 114 -1.02 -22.09 9.97
C LYS A 114 0.50 -22.24 10.13
N PHE A 115 1.23 -22.30 9.01
CA PHE A 115 2.69 -22.39 8.99
C PHE A 115 3.35 -21.15 9.63
N LYS A 116 2.89 -19.94 9.29
CA LYS A 116 3.36 -18.68 9.87
C LYS A 116 3.17 -18.67 11.39
N ASN A 117 2.00 -19.06 11.88
CA ASN A 117 1.70 -19.10 13.31
C ASN A 117 2.56 -20.14 14.07
N ILE A 118 2.87 -21.27 13.45
CA ILE A 118 3.76 -22.30 14.02
C ILE A 118 5.20 -21.77 14.12
N ILE A 119 5.75 -21.24 13.02
CA ILE A 119 7.14 -20.78 12.97
C ILE A 119 7.36 -19.55 13.84
N LEU A 120 6.43 -18.59 13.77
CA LEU A 120 6.58 -17.31 14.48
C LEU A 120 6.03 -17.37 15.91
N LYS A 121 5.39 -18.47 16.33
CA LYS A 121 4.73 -18.62 17.65
C LYS A 121 3.80 -17.42 17.96
N ASP A 122 3.18 -16.85 16.94
CA ASP A 122 2.32 -15.64 17.05
C ASP A 122 0.94 -16.02 17.58
N LYS A 123 0.85 -16.23 18.89
CA LYS A 123 -0.43 -16.48 19.59
C LYS A 123 -1.17 -15.21 19.97
N ASN A 124 -0.55 -14.05 19.90
CA ASN A 124 -1.09 -12.80 20.43
C ASN A 124 -1.37 -11.79 19.30
N GLN A 125 -2.54 -11.88 18.71
CA GLN A 125 -3.09 -10.80 17.88
C GLN A 125 -3.78 -9.79 18.79
N SER A 126 -3.37 -8.54 18.74
CA SER A 126 -4.10 -7.44 19.36
C SER A 126 -4.98 -6.73 18.33
N THR A 127 -6.08 -6.16 18.80
CA THR A 127 -6.96 -5.35 17.96
C THR A 127 -7.04 -3.93 18.49
N ILE A 128 -7.04 -2.95 17.59
CA ILE A 128 -7.29 -1.55 17.93
C ILE A 128 -8.43 -1.01 17.08
N ASN A 129 -9.19 -0.07 17.64
CA ASN A 129 -10.17 0.68 16.88
C ASN A 129 -9.47 1.82 16.14
N ILE A 130 -9.82 1.97 14.86
CA ILE A 130 -9.30 3.00 13.98
C ILE A 130 -10.44 3.70 13.25
N ASN A 131 -10.16 4.90 12.75
CA ASN A 131 -11.03 5.57 11.81
C ASN A 131 -10.66 5.15 10.39
N GLN A 132 -11.67 4.90 9.57
CA GLN A 132 -11.56 4.73 8.13
C GLN A 132 -12.28 5.87 7.44
N LYS A 133 -11.71 6.39 6.35
CA LYS A 133 -12.35 7.36 5.46
C LYS A 133 -12.42 6.80 4.05
N SER A 134 -13.41 7.26 3.26
CA SER A 134 -13.44 6.94 1.85
C SER A 134 -12.29 7.65 1.13
N PHE A 135 -11.66 6.95 0.19
CA PHE A 135 -10.61 7.53 -0.64
C PHE A 135 -11.10 8.80 -1.37
N ASP A 136 -12.31 8.73 -1.96
CA ASP A 136 -12.90 9.84 -2.71
C ASP A 136 -13.30 11.06 -1.85
N GLU A 137 -13.52 10.87 -0.56
CA GLU A 137 -13.76 11.97 0.39
C GLU A 137 -12.49 12.75 0.70
N VAL A 138 -11.37 12.06 0.80
CA VAL A 138 -10.08 12.62 1.25
C VAL A 138 -9.27 13.18 0.09
N LEU A 139 -9.12 12.42 -0.99
CA LEU A 139 -8.27 12.77 -2.13
C LEU A 139 -9.11 13.24 -3.31
N LYS A 140 -8.88 14.47 -3.73
CA LYS A 140 -9.58 15.10 -4.87
C LYS A 140 -8.74 14.93 -6.15
N LYS A 141 -9.34 15.21 -7.31
CA LYS A 141 -8.66 15.15 -8.62
C LYS A 141 -7.27 15.77 -8.62
N LYS A 142 -7.11 16.97 -8.02
CA LYS A 142 -5.83 17.70 -7.95
C LYS A 142 -4.74 16.97 -7.16
N ASP A 143 -5.14 16.14 -6.18
CA ASP A 143 -4.23 15.39 -5.30
C ASP A 143 -3.82 14.05 -5.91
N ILE A 144 -4.53 13.60 -6.96
CA ILE A 144 -4.34 12.28 -7.59
C ILE A 144 -3.79 12.40 -9.01
N LYS A 145 -4.09 13.51 -9.70
CA LYS A 145 -3.63 13.70 -11.09
C LYS A 145 -2.11 13.60 -11.17
N ASN A 146 -1.63 12.79 -12.12
CA ASN A 146 -0.20 12.51 -12.32
C ASN A 146 0.48 11.90 -11.09
N SER A 147 -0.22 11.02 -10.35
CA SER A 147 0.30 10.36 -9.16
C SER A 147 0.79 8.94 -9.40
N PHE A 148 1.68 8.52 -8.52
CA PHE A 148 2.02 7.13 -8.24
C PHE A 148 1.33 6.74 -6.93
N LEU A 149 0.31 5.89 -7.02
CA LEU A 149 -0.48 5.39 -5.89
C LEU A 149 0.02 4.00 -5.50
N LYS A 150 0.63 3.86 -4.31
CA LYS A 150 0.92 2.57 -3.69
C LYS A 150 -0.23 2.18 -2.77
N ILE A 151 -0.72 0.95 -2.90
CA ILE A 151 -1.72 0.35 -2.00
C ILE A 151 -1.15 -0.96 -1.48
N ASP A 152 -0.79 -0.97 -0.19
CA ASP A 152 -0.21 -2.10 0.51
C ASP A 152 -0.81 -2.11 1.93
N VAL A 153 -1.95 -2.76 2.06
CA VAL A 153 -2.80 -2.75 3.25
C VAL A 153 -3.18 -4.16 3.71
N GLU A 154 -2.31 -5.11 3.36
CA GLU A 154 -2.36 -6.47 3.87
C GLU A 154 -3.74 -7.14 3.66
N GLY A 155 -4.20 -7.17 2.40
CA GLY A 155 -5.43 -7.83 1.97
C GLY A 155 -6.68 -6.93 1.96
N TYR A 156 -6.57 -5.62 2.22
CA TYR A 156 -7.68 -4.67 2.18
C TYR A 156 -7.68 -3.78 0.92
N GLU A 157 -6.84 -4.10 -0.07
CA GLU A 157 -6.59 -3.32 -1.30
C GLU A 157 -7.87 -3.10 -2.11
N LEU A 158 -8.72 -4.13 -2.23
CA LEU A 158 -10.00 -4.03 -2.94
C LEU A 158 -10.92 -2.98 -2.31
N ASN A 159 -10.99 -2.93 -0.98
CA ASN A 159 -11.83 -1.96 -0.27
C ASN A 159 -11.33 -0.51 -0.46
N VAL A 160 -9.99 -0.31 -0.50
CA VAL A 160 -9.41 0.99 -0.84
C VAL A 160 -9.83 1.41 -2.25
N LEU A 161 -9.70 0.51 -3.23
CA LEU A 161 -10.10 0.77 -4.62
C LEU A 161 -11.60 1.01 -4.77
N GLN A 162 -12.44 0.30 -4.01
CA GLN A 162 -13.88 0.53 -3.98
C GLN A 162 -14.24 1.91 -3.43
N GLY A 163 -13.45 2.45 -2.51
CA GLY A 163 -13.59 3.83 -2.02
C GLY A 163 -13.08 4.91 -2.96
N ALA A 164 -12.36 4.50 -4.03
CA ALA A 164 -11.73 5.40 -4.99
C ALA A 164 -12.48 5.48 -6.35
N LYS A 165 -13.71 4.97 -6.43
CA LYS A 165 -14.48 4.80 -7.70
C LYS A 165 -14.56 6.05 -8.56
N LYS A 166 -14.68 7.24 -7.94
CA LYS A 166 -14.80 8.52 -8.67
C LYS A 166 -13.43 9.04 -9.14
N ASN A 167 -12.41 8.89 -8.30
CA ASN A 167 -11.15 9.61 -8.44
C ASN A 167 -9.98 8.73 -8.90
N ILE A 168 -10.08 7.38 -8.82
CA ILE A 168 -9.02 6.46 -9.23
C ILE A 168 -8.55 6.68 -10.69
N LYS A 169 -9.47 7.06 -11.57
CA LYS A 169 -9.22 7.35 -12.99
C LYS A 169 -8.22 8.48 -13.22
N TYR A 170 -7.90 9.27 -12.22
CA TYR A 170 -6.93 10.37 -12.29
C TYR A 170 -5.53 9.95 -11.83
N ALA A 171 -5.36 8.79 -11.21
CA ALA A 171 -4.05 8.24 -10.93
C ALA A 171 -3.35 7.84 -12.23
N LYS A 172 -2.05 8.09 -12.34
CA LYS A 172 -1.24 7.72 -13.51
C LYS A 172 -0.67 6.31 -13.36
N TYR A 173 -0.16 5.99 -12.19
CA TYR A 173 0.36 4.68 -11.84
C TYR A 173 -0.27 4.16 -10.56
N ILE A 174 -0.49 2.85 -10.49
CA ILE A 174 -0.95 2.16 -9.28
C ILE A 174 -0.04 0.96 -9.04
N LEU A 175 0.56 0.90 -7.86
CA LEU A 175 1.33 -0.23 -7.36
C LEU A 175 0.50 -0.96 -6.31
N ILE A 176 0.27 -2.26 -6.50
CA ILE A 176 -0.54 -3.07 -5.57
C ILE A 176 0.20 -4.34 -5.22
N GLU A 177 0.24 -4.68 -3.93
CA GLU A 177 0.73 -5.95 -3.45
C GLU A 177 -0.23 -7.08 -3.85
N HIS A 178 0.32 -8.15 -4.40
CA HIS A 178 -0.37 -9.39 -4.69
C HIS A 178 0.29 -10.56 -3.97
N GLN A 179 -0.33 -11.02 -2.90
CA GLN A 179 0.11 -12.19 -2.16
C GLN A 179 -0.33 -13.48 -2.87
N PHE A 180 0.58 -14.46 -2.97
CA PHE A 180 0.28 -15.75 -3.61
C PHE A 180 -0.45 -16.70 -2.67
N SER A 181 -0.34 -16.48 -1.37
CA SER A 181 -1.07 -17.26 -0.37
C SER A 181 -2.51 -16.75 -0.26
N ASN A 182 -3.48 -17.67 -0.16
CA ASN A 182 -4.87 -17.31 0.14
C ASN A 182 -5.02 -16.86 1.61
N GLN A 183 -4.10 -16.03 2.09
CA GLN A 183 -4.06 -15.56 3.47
C GLN A 183 -5.26 -14.68 3.81
N TYR A 184 -5.73 -13.91 2.83
CA TYR A 184 -6.88 -13.02 2.95
C TYR A 184 -8.02 -13.47 2.06
N GLN A 185 -9.25 -13.12 2.42
CA GLN A 185 -10.47 -13.53 1.68
C GLN A 185 -10.66 -12.79 0.35
N ASN A 186 -9.89 -11.73 0.09
CA ASN A 186 -10.06 -10.92 -1.11
C ASN A 186 -9.41 -11.56 -2.32
N SER A 187 -10.19 -11.69 -3.40
CA SER A 187 -9.72 -12.21 -4.67
C SER A 187 -9.02 -11.12 -5.48
N PHE A 188 -7.75 -11.31 -5.82
CA PHE A 188 -7.00 -10.40 -6.70
C PHE A 188 -7.61 -10.27 -8.11
N SER A 189 -8.43 -11.24 -8.53
CA SER A 189 -9.19 -11.17 -9.79
C SER A 189 -10.16 -9.98 -9.83
N LYS A 190 -10.81 -9.66 -8.70
CA LYS A 190 -11.70 -8.48 -8.58
C LYS A 190 -10.92 -7.17 -8.70
N ILE A 191 -9.73 -7.11 -8.11
CA ILE A 191 -8.81 -5.96 -8.25
C ILE A 191 -8.44 -5.77 -9.71
N LYS A 192 -8.00 -6.82 -10.40
CA LYS A 192 -7.65 -6.76 -11.83
C LYS A 192 -8.83 -6.29 -12.69
N LYS A 193 -10.03 -6.81 -12.43
CA LYS A 193 -11.24 -6.38 -13.13
C LYS A 193 -11.50 -4.89 -12.93
N LEU A 194 -11.52 -4.41 -11.68
CA LEU A 194 -11.76 -3.00 -11.35
C LEU A 194 -10.73 -2.08 -12.04
N LEU A 195 -9.46 -2.47 -12.03
CA LEU A 195 -8.40 -1.68 -12.67
C LEU A 195 -8.57 -1.67 -14.19
N LYS A 196 -8.87 -2.81 -14.82
CA LYS A 196 -9.15 -2.90 -16.26
C LYS A 196 -10.34 -2.02 -16.66
N ASP A 197 -11.43 -2.06 -15.90
CA ASP A 197 -12.64 -1.26 -16.13
C ASP A 197 -12.35 0.26 -16.01
N ASN A 198 -11.26 0.64 -15.30
CA ASN A 198 -10.76 2.02 -15.20
C ASN A 198 -9.59 2.36 -16.14
N ASN A 199 -9.35 1.55 -17.19
CA ASN A 199 -8.30 1.72 -18.22
C ASN A 199 -6.85 1.54 -17.68
N PHE A 200 -6.66 0.82 -16.59
CA PHE A 200 -5.32 0.46 -16.13
C PHE A 200 -4.87 -0.84 -16.80
N VAL A 201 -3.64 -0.83 -17.28
CA VAL A 201 -2.93 -2.00 -17.82
C VAL A 201 -1.73 -2.33 -16.95
N LYS A 202 -1.47 -3.61 -16.77
CA LYS A 202 -0.27 -4.07 -16.08
C LYS A 202 0.96 -3.78 -16.94
N ILE A 203 1.98 -3.15 -16.36
CA ILE A 203 3.25 -2.84 -17.06
C ILE A 203 4.47 -3.54 -16.44
N LYS A 204 4.46 -3.83 -15.13
CA LYS A 204 5.61 -4.47 -14.46
C LYS A 204 5.15 -5.31 -13.27
N SER A 205 5.93 -6.34 -12.94
CA SER A 205 5.85 -7.05 -11.66
C SER A 205 7.21 -7.05 -10.98
N PHE A 206 7.22 -6.80 -9.68
CA PHE A 206 8.37 -6.87 -8.80
C PHE A 206 8.15 -8.03 -7.83
N TYR A 207 8.91 -9.11 -7.98
CA TYR A 207 8.79 -10.26 -7.10
C TYR A 207 9.61 -10.03 -5.84
N PHE A 208 9.01 -10.29 -4.69
CA PHE A 208 9.77 -10.30 -3.44
C PHE A 208 10.75 -11.49 -3.47
N PRO A 209 11.98 -11.35 -2.97
CA PRO A 209 13.01 -12.39 -3.13
C PRO A 209 12.65 -13.78 -2.61
N SER A 210 11.77 -13.89 -1.60
CA SER A 210 11.27 -15.20 -1.10
C SER A 210 9.99 -15.68 -1.80
N PHE A 211 9.58 -15.03 -2.89
CA PHE A 211 8.48 -15.44 -3.78
C PHE A 211 7.11 -15.68 -3.10
N HIS A 212 6.83 -15.10 -1.93
CA HIS A 212 5.53 -15.23 -1.28
C HIS A 212 4.53 -14.13 -1.68
N TYR A 213 5.03 -13.00 -2.21
CA TYR A 213 4.23 -11.97 -2.84
C TYR A 213 4.99 -11.27 -3.97
N ARG A 214 4.30 -10.41 -4.68
CA ARG A 214 4.86 -9.46 -5.64
C ARG A 214 4.09 -8.17 -5.62
N ASP A 215 4.75 -7.07 -5.95
CA ASP A 215 4.08 -5.82 -6.30
C ASP A 215 3.84 -5.75 -7.81
N ILE A 216 2.63 -5.37 -8.19
CA ILE A 216 2.25 -5.22 -9.60
C ILE A 216 1.98 -3.75 -9.87
N LEU A 217 2.73 -3.22 -10.85
CA LEU A 217 2.58 -1.85 -11.32
C LEU A 217 1.62 -1.82 -12.52
N PHE A 218 0.61 -0.97 -12.41
CA PHE A 218 -0.35 -0.68 -13.45
C PHE A 218 -0.19 0.77 -13.91
N PHE A 219 -0.39 0.98 -15.21
CA PHE A 219 -0.38 2.28 -15.87
C PHE A 219 -1.77 2.60 -16.41
N ASN A 220 -2.19 3.85 -16.30
CA ASN A 220 -3.47 4.32 -16.78
C ASN A 220 -3.36 4.76 -18.25
N ASN A 221 -3.94 3.99 -19.17
CA ASN A 221 -3.90 4.26 -20.61
C ASN A 221 -4.53 5.59 -21.04
N ARG A 222 -5.29 6.26 -20.18
CA ARG A 222 -5.80 7.62 -20.46
C ARG A 222 -4.67 8.63 -20.62
N TYR A 223 -3.51 8.37 -19.99
CA TYR A 223 -2.34 9.23 -20.14
C TYR A 223 -1.58 9.04 -21.46
N ASN A 224 -1.82 7.93 -22.20
CA ASN A 224 -1.30 7.77 -23.54
C ASN A 224 -2.09 8.58 -24.59
N LYS A 225 -3.36 8.93 -24.29
CA LYS A 225 -4.25 9.65 -25.23
C LYS A 225 -4.16 11.17 -25.10
N SER A 226 -3.40 11.71 -24.15
CA SER A 226 -3.26 13.16 -23.91
C SER A 226 -2.12 13.83 -24.66
N ASN A 227 -1.53 13.15 -25.65
CA ASN A 227 -0.53 13.72 -26.57
C ASN A 227 -1.11 13.99 -27.99
N TYR A 228 -2.44 14.16 -28.11
CA TYR A 228 -3.09 14.63 -29.33
C TYR A 228 -3.96 15.84 -29.05
#